data_e3002340a216f2a69e299f643212def8
#
_entry.id   e3002340a216f2a69e299f643212def8
#
_cell.length_a   1.000
_cell.length_b   1.000
_cell.length_c   1.000
_cell.angle_alpha   90.00
_cell.angle_beta   90.00
_cell.angle_gamma   90.00
#
_symmetry.space_group_name_H-M   'P 1'
#
loop_
_entity.id
_entity.type
_entity.pdbx_description
1 polymer ?
#
loop_
_entity_poly.entity_id
_entity_poly.type
_entity_poly.pdbx_seq_one_letter_code
_entity_poly.pdbx_strand_id
1 'polypeptide(L)'
;MSTAETAEFTAFGPWVDDVTDAAGVPRLYRDFPLDFAKAELVLKVPRNIARRDAHPGMDLYDALLIVDAEATTVLSRQDDTYTTRTVPHAALVAIVDSVLLLDGRLVLHVDEGEPLEITYKGSSQGVMSRLATVLRRLSPTERDGSSVLASAGHPTGDIGALDGERDYALLGAWRELAGREPAVTLAGAHGSRLLPPGGGPVARLVDRLRPSMLTAAVVGTSPDGCHVLHRRRHVDTGKTTDLSLVHTFLFPRPTARIEHRAHPRFADLRIIEIVDGDARIEFVVPDGSTTEATLIRAR
;
A
#
# COMPACT_ATOMS: atom_id res chain seq x y z
N MET A 1 17.09 -20.85 36.75
CA MET A 1 16.97 -19.42 37.10
C MET A 1 15.72 -18.90 36.36
N SER A 2 14.68 -18.52 37.13
CA SER A 2 13.47 -17.94 36.53
C SER A 2 13.86 -16.56 35.95
N THR A 3 13.85 -16.43 34.64
CA THR A 3 14.03 -15.12 33.98
C THR A 3 12.80 -14.28 34.33
N ALA A 4 12.97 -13.21 35.10
CA ALA A 4 11.86 -12.33 35.43
C ALA A 4 11.16 -11.87 34.14
N GLU A 5 9.83 -12.01 34.10
CA GLU A 5 9.03 -11.49 32.99
C GLU A 5 9.23 -9.98 32.91
N THR A 6 9.61 -9.48 31.74
CA THR A 6 9.69 -8.03 31.49
C THR A 6 8.31 -7.51 31.07
N ALA A 7 8.03 -6.22 31.36
CA ALA A 7 6.78 -5.59 30.91
C ALA A 7 6.62 -5.70 29.38
N GLU A 8 7.72 -5.57 28.64
CA GLU A 8 7.77 -5.74 27.18
C GLU A 8 7.37 -7.15 26.74
N PHE A 9 7.88 -8.20 27.41
CA PHE A 9 7.53 -9.57 27.11
C PHE A 9 6.07 -9.87 27.47
N THR A 10 5.56 -9.34 28.57
CA THR A 10 4.15 -9.53 28.99
C THR A 10 3.19 -8.90 27.97
N ALA A 11 3.53 -7.70 27.46
CA ALA A 11 2.75 -6.98 26.45
C ALA A 11 2.94 -7.49 25.01
N PHE A 12 3.94 -8.34 24.76
CA PHE A 12 4.22 -8.79 23.39
C PHE A 12 3.10 -9.61 22.78
N GLY A 13 2.65 -9.20 21.62
CA GLY A 13 1.64 -9.85 20.79
C GLY A 13 1.95 -9.71 19.30
N PRO A 14 1.11 -10.28 18.44
CA PRO A 14 1.32 -10.23 16.98
C PRO A 14 0.85 -8.92 16.34
N TRP A 15 0.50 -7.92 17.13
CA TRP A 15 -0.07 -6.66 16.65
C TRP A 15 0.96 -5.54 16.62
N VAL A 16 0.77 -4.64 15.65
CA VAL A 16 1.44 -3.33 15.66
C VAL A 16 0.74 -2.47 16.69
N ASP A 17 1.49 -1.93 17.66
CA ASP A 17 0.96 -1.16 18.77
C ASP A 17 1.50 0.27 18.79
N ASP A 18 0.69 1.17 19.34
CA ASP A 18 1.12 2.54 19.63
C ASP A 18 2.15 2.56 20.76
N VAL A 19 3.10 3.50 20.64
CA VAL A 19 4.04 3.86 21.71
C VAL A 19 3.77 5.30 22.10
N THR A 20 3.22 5.50 23.31
CA THR A 20 2.77 6.81 23.77
C THR A 20 3.73 7.51 24.72
N ASP A 21 4.72 6.77 25.22
CA ASP A 21 5.74 7.27 26.15
C ASP A 21 7.04 6.48 26.08
N ALA A 22 8.05 6.95 26.78
CA ALA A 22 9.39 6.33 26.81
C ALA A 22 9.37 4.90 27.40
N ALA A 23 8.44 4.56 28.28
CA ALA A 23 8.36 3.24 28.88
C ALA A 23 7.86 2.20 27.85
N GLY A 24 7.03 2.63 26.90
CA GLY A 24 6.54 1.81 25.79
C GLY A 24 7.54 1.54 24.70
N VAL A 25 8.67 2.27 24.64
CA VAL A 25 9.73 2.07 23.63
C VAL A 25 10.39 0.71 23.84
N PRO A 26 10.45 -0.15 22.79
CA PRO A 26 11.13 -1.44 22.90
C PRO A 26 12.60 -1.26 23.28
N ARG A 27 13.12 -2.17 24.11
CA ARG A 27 14.45 -2.04 24.72
C ARG A 27 15.57 -1.80 23.71
N LEU A 28 15.49 -2.40 22.51
CA LEU A 28 16.47 -2.26 21.44
C LEU A 28 16.61 -0.80 20.95
N TYR A 29 15.55 -0.01 21.02
CA TYR A 29 15.46 1.34 20.45
C TYR A 29 15.53 2.47 21.49
N ARG A 30 15.77 2.15 22.78
CA ARG A 30 15.71 3.13 23.88
C ARG A 30 16.81 4.18 23.87
N ASP A 31 17.92 3.88 23.22
CA ASP A 31 19.05 4.80 23.04
C ASP A 31 18.82 5.83 21.92
N PHE A 32 17.78 5.62 21.07
CA PHE A 32 17.40 6.58 20.05
C PHE A 32 16.73 7.81 20.71
N PRO A 33 17.17 9.05 20.37
CA PRO A 33 16.66 10.27 20.98
C PRO A 33 15.25 10.61 20.45
N LEU A 34 14.23 9.94 20.98
CA LEU A 34 12.83 10.12 20.59
C LEU A 34 12.20 11.28 21.37
N ASP A 35 11.70 12.27 20.66
CA ASP A 35 10.93 13.39 21.21
C ASP A 35 9.41 13.17 20.99
N PHE A 36 8.72 12.68 22.00
CA PHE A 36 7.28 12.43 21.95
C PHE A 36 6.45 13.70 21.77
N ALA A 37 6.98 14.88 22.11
CA ALA A 37 6.24 16.13 21.91
C ALA A 37 6.16 16.55 20.43
N LYS A 38 7.09 16.06 19.61
CA LYS A 38 7.11 16.29 18.16
C LYS A 38 6.54 15.16 17.35
N ALA A 39 6.43 13.96 17.93
CA ALA A 39 5.91 12.80 17.24
C ALA A 39 4.38 12.87 17.11
N GLU A 40 3.89 12.81 15.88
CA GLU A 40 2.46 12.67 15.54
C GLU A 40 1.98 11.22 15.77
N LEU A 41 2.86 10.25 15.55
CA LEU A 41 2.57 8.83 15.70
C LEU A 41 3.87 8.05 15.93
N VAL A 42 3.86 7.17 16.91
CA VAL A 42 4.93 6.21 17.13
C VAL A 42 4.34 4.81 17.21
N LEU A 43 4.86 3.91 16.36
CA LEU A 43 4.37 2.52 16.26
C LEU A 43 5.52 1.55 16.45
N LYS A 44 5.28 0.46 17.18
CA LYS A 44 6.21 -0.67 17.27
C LYS A 44 5.65 -1.87 16.50
N VAL A 45 6.48 -2.43 15.63
CA VAL A 45 6.15 -3.57 14.78
C VAL A 45 6.75 -4.83 15.40
N PRO A 46 5.93 -5.81 15.81
CA PRO A 46 6.43 -7.01 16.44
C PRO A 46 7.12 -7.93 15.45
N ARG A 47 8.05 -8.74 15.97
CA ARG A 47 8.64 -9.84 15.22
C ARG A 47 7.59 -10.86 14.81
N ASN A 48 7.78 -11.42 13.63
CA ASN A 48 6.95 -12.51 13.14
C ASN A 48 7.36 -13.87 13.75
N ILE A 49 7.26 -13.99 15.08
CA ILE A 49 7.54 -15.22 15.83
C ILE A 49 6.31 -15.65 16.62
N ALA A 50 6.16 -16.93 16.84
CA ALA A 50 5.09 -17.43 17.69
C ALA A 50 5.37 -17.06 19.16
N ARG A 51 4.32 -16.73 19.94
CA ARG A 51 4.46 -16.37 21.37
C ARG A 51 5.22 -17.42 22.18
N ARG A 52 5.02 -18.70 21.87
CA ARG A 52 5.71 -19.81 22.54
C ARG A 52 7.22 -19.83 22.31
N ASP A 53 7.70 -19.20 21.22
CA ASP A 53 9.10 -19.17 20.83
C ASP A 53 9.77 -17.88 21.33
N ALA A 54 9.00 -16.95 21.92
CA ALA A 54 9.48 -15.72 22.51
C ALA A 54 9.93 -15.93 23.96
N HIS A 55 10.95 -15.19 24.40
CA HIS A 55 11.41 -15.18 25.78
C HIS A 55 11.84 -13.78 26.24
N PRO A 56 11.84 -13.47 27.56
CA PRO A 56 12.12 -12.12 28.06
C PRO A 56 13.48 -11.54 27.71
N GLY A 57 14.45 -12.39 27.35
CA GLY A 57 15.80 -11.98 26.94
C GLY A 57 15.93 -11.57 25.47
N MET A 58 14.87 -11.71 24.69
CA MET A 58 14.87 -11.51 23.24
C MET A 58 14.37 -10.09 22.88
N ASP A 59 14.92 -9.50 21.81
CA ASP A 59 14.30 -8.31 21.18
C ASP A 59 13.06 -8.73 20.41
N LEU A 60 11.93 -8.20 20.81
CA LEU A 60 10.61 -8.69 20.40
C LEU A 60 10.00 -7.89 19.24
N TYR A 61 10.64 -6.80 18.84
CA TYR A 61 10.12 -5.90 17.81
C TYR A 61 11.12 -5.77 16.66
N ASP A 62 10.62 -5.91 15.42
CA ASP A 62 11.43 -5.79 14.21
C ASP A 62 11.61 -4.33 13.77
N ALA A 63 10.67 -3.45 14.14
CA ALA A 63 10.80 -2.03 13.82
C ALA A 63 10.14 -1.12 14.86
N LEU A 64 10.65 0.12 14.93
CA LEU A 64 10.00 1.27 15.54
C LEU A 64 9.84 2.36 14.48
N LEU A 65 8.59 2.78 14.24
CA LEU A 65 8.23 3.83 13.31
C LEU A 65 7.94 5.11 14.11
N ILE A 66 8.55 6.20 13.71
CA ILE A 66 8.38 7.51 14.33
C ILE A 66 7.99 8.46 13.21
N VAL A 67 6.78 9.01 13.30
CA VAL A 67 6.24 9.97 12.35
C VAL A 67 6.18 11.32 13.04
N ASP A 68 6.88 12.31 12.53
CA ASP A 68 6.76 13.70 12.95
C ASP A 68 6.09 14.55 11.86
N ALA A 69 6.11 15.87 11.96
CA ALA A 69 5.46 16.75 10.99
C ALA A 69 6.13 16.73 9.59
N GLU A 70 7.40 16.37 9.49
CA GLU A 70 8.22 16.53 8.29
C GLU A 70 8.63 15.18 7.66
N ALA A 71 8.84 14.17 8.51
CA ALA A 71 9.44 12.91 8.09
C ALA A 71 8.91 11.70 8.86
N THR A 72 9.14 10.54 8.28
CA THR A 72 8.98 9.24 8.93
C THR A 72 10.35 8.60 9.13
N THR A 73 10.73 8.37 10.38
CA THR A 73 11.94 7.64 10.74
C THR A 73 11.58 6.22 11.13
N VAL A 74 12.26 5.26 10.53
CA VAL A 74 12.11 3.83 10.83
C VAL A 74 13.43 3.29 11.36
N LEU A 75 13.37 2.76 12.57
CA LEU A 75 14.44 1.99 13.17
C LEU A 75 14.15 0.51 12.91
N SER A 76 14.97 -0.14 12.11
CA SER A 76 14.82 -1.55 11.74
C SER A 76 15.85 -2.41 12.44
N ARG A 77 15.40 -3.43 13.16
CA ARG A 77 16.28 -4.37 13.87
C ARG A 77 17.20 -5.08 12.90
N GLN A 78 18.48 -5.12 13.27
CA GLN A 78 19.51 -5.89 12.61
C GLN A 78 20.32 -6.63 13.68
N ASP A 79 20.01 -7.90 13.89
CA ASP A 79 20.51 -8.72 15.00
C ASP A 79 20.28 -8.05 16.37
N ASP A 80 21.35 -7.67 17.08
CA ASP A 80 21.33 -7.03 18.40
C ASP A 80 21.42 -5.49 18.31
N THR A 81 21.29 -4.92 17.11
CA THR A 81 21.32 -3.49 16.84
C THR A 81 20.19 -3.10 15.89
N TYR A 82 20.18 -1.85 15.46
CA TYR A 82 19.22 -1.38 14.45
C TYR A 82 19.88 -0.44 13.45
N THR A 83 19.27 -0.39 12.27
CA THR A 83 19.55 0.63 11.26
C THR A 83 18.47 1.70 11.31
N THR A 84 18.82 2.92 10.92
CA THR A 84 17.90 4.06 10.89
C THR A 84 17.72 4.52 9.46
N ARG A 85 16.48 4.69 9.04
CA ARG A 85 16.12 5.30 7.76
C ARG A 85 15.06 6.37 7.98
N THR A 86 15.31 7.57 7.45
CA THR A 86 14.37 8.69 7.50
C THR A 86 13.88 9.00 6.09
N VAL A 87 12.58 9.13 5.94
CA VAL A 87 11.89 9.46 4.69
C VAL A 87 11.15 10.78 4.89
N PRO A 88 11.57 11.87 4.23
CA PRO A 88 10.81 13.12 4.22
C PRO A 88 9.43 12.90 3.58
N HIS A 89 8.38 13.49 4.16
CA HIS A 89 7.02 13.34 3.59
C HIS A 89 6.91 13.99 2.22
N ALA A 90 7.71 15.03 1.94
CA ALA A 90 7.79 15.65 0.63
C ALA A 90 8.37 14.75 -0.48
N ALA A 91 9.13 13.71 -0.10
CA ALA A 91 9.69 12.73 -1.03
C ALA A 91 8.72 11.59 -1.38
N LEU A 92 7.57 11.49 -0.69
CA LEU A 92 6.62 10.41 -0.93
C LEU A 92 5.96 10.55 -2.31
N VAL A 93 6.04 9.48 -3.10
CA VAL A 93 5.41 9.33 -4.42
C VAL A 93 4.14 8.48 -4.30
N ALA A 94 4.22 7.38 -3.55
CA ALA A 94 3.07 6.51 -3.32
C ALA A 94 3.18 5.78 -1.98
N ILE A 95 2.02 5.44 -1.43
CA ILE A 95 1.86 4.51 -0.31
C ILE A 95 1.12 3.29 -0.83
N VAL A 96 1.71 2.11 -0.70
CA VAL A 96 1.11 0.84 -1.10
C VAL A 96 0.91 -0.03 0.13
N ASP A 97 -0.34 -0.19 0.57
CA ASP A 97 -0.73 -1.09 1.65
C ASP A 97 -1.37 -2.34 1.06
N SER A 98 -0.78 -3.50 1.29
CA SER A 98 -1.24 -4.76 0.72
C SER A 98 -1.39 -5.85 1.78
N VAL A 99 -2.54 -6.51 1.78
CA VAL A 99 -2.84 -7.61 2.71
C VAL A 99 -3.26 -8.84 1.92
N LEU A 100 -2.68 -9.97 2.27
CA LEU A 100 -3.10 -11.29 1.83
C LEU A 100 -3.26 -12.18 3.07
N LEU A 101 -4.50 -12.40 3.51
CA LEU A 101 -4.80 -13.10 4.76
C LEU A 101 -4.12 -12.44 5.97
N LEU A 102 -3.12 -13.11 6.55
CA LEU A 102 -2.35 -12.60 7.68
C LEU A 102 -1.05 -11.90 7.29
N ASP A 103 -0.76 -11.82 6.00
CA ASP A 103 0.48 -11.25 5.47
C ASP A 103 0.22 -9.83 4.97
N GLY A 104 0.62 -8.84 5.79
CA GLY A 104 0.51 -7.42 5.51
C GLY A 104 1.86 -6.82 5.13
N ARG A 105 1.84 -5.87 4.19
CA ARG A 105 3.02 -5.16 3.70
C ARG A 105 2.65 -3.72 3.35
N LEU A 106 3.31 -2.77 4.00
CA LEU A 106 3.25 -1.36 3.65
C LEU A 106 4.55 -0.96 2.96
N VAL A 107 4.44 -0.31 1.79
CA VAL A 107 5.58 0.19 1.03
C VAL A 107 5.40 1.70 0.82
N LEU A 108 6.40 2.47 1.21
CA LEU A 108 6.49 3.89 0.93
C LEU A 108 7.45 4.08 -0.24
N HIS A 109 6.91 4.44 -1.40
CA HIS A 109 7.70 4.79 -2.58
C HIS A 109 8.14 6.24 -2.47
N VAL A 110 9.42 6.48 -2.70
CA VAL A 110 10.07 7.79 -2.65
C VAL A 110 10.67 8.13 -4.00
N ASP A 111 10.79 9.43 -4.28
CA ASP A 111 11.36 9.93 -5.54
C ASP A 111 12.86 9.59 -5.69
N GLU A 112 13.60 9.46 -4.59
CA GLU A 112 15.01 9.10 -4.61
C GLU A 112 15.30 7.90 -3.71
N GLY A 113 16.00 6.90 -4.24
CA GLY A 113 16.46 5.71 -3.55
C GLY A 113 15.41 4.59 -3.46
N GLU A 114 15.75 3.57 -2.68
CA GLU A 114 14.92 2.38 -2.53
C GLU A 114 13.62 2.68 -1.76
N PRO A 115 12.50 2.03 -2.06
CA PRO A 115 11.28 2.14 -1.28
C PRO A 115 11.50 1.65 0.17
N LEU A 116 10.78 2.24 1.11
CA LEU A 116 10.75 1.78 2.50
C LEU A 116 9.64 0.75 2.68
N GLU A 117 10.02 -0.46 3.07
CA GLU A 117 9.09 -1.56 3.26
C GLU A 117 8.94 -1.94 4.73
N ILE A 118 7.70 -2.15 5.16
CA ILE A 118 7.32 -2.58 6.50
C ILE A 118 6.38 -3.77 6.36
N THR A 119 6.83 -4.94 6.83
CA THR A 119 5.98 -6.13 6.92
C THR A 119 5.27 -6.17 8.27
N TYR A 120 4.01 -6.61 8.27
CA TYR A 120 3.21 -6.67 9.49
C TYR A 120 2.18 -7.80 9.43
N LYS A 121 1.55 -8.13 10.54
CA LYS A 121 0.42 -9.07 10.54
C LYS A 121 -0.85 -8.40 10.04
N GLY A 122 -1.56 -9.02 9.11
CA GLY A 122 -2.80 -8.49 8.52
C GLY A 122 -3.87 -8.09 9.54
N SER A 123 -3.86 -8.68 10.76
CA SER A 123 -4.69 -8.24 11.88
C SER A 123 -4.42 -6.81 12.34
N SER A 124 -3.28 -6.22 11.98
CA SER A 124 -2.90 -4.83 12.26
C SER A 124 -3.22 -3.87 11.10
N GLN A 125 -3.95 -4.31 10.07
CA GLN A 125 -4.28 -3.48 8.90
C GLN A 125 -4.91 -2.14 9.29
N GLY A 126 -5.78 -2.11 10.31
CA GLY A 126 -6.41 -0.87 10.78
C GLY A 126 -5.39 0.17 11.29
N VAL A 127 -4.35 -0.29 12.01
CA VAL A 127 -3.26 0.57 12.49
C VAL A 127 -2.43 1.09 11.32
N MET A 128 -2.09 0.22 10.35
CA MET A 128 -1.32 0.61 9.18
C MET A 128 -2.11 1.53 8.23
N SER A 129 -3.42 1.34 8.10
CA SER A 129 -4.29 2.27 7.37
C SER A 129 -4.35 3.65 8.06
N ARG A 130 -4.33 3.71 9.40
CA ARG A 130 -4.21 4.96 10.16
C ARG A 130 -2.86 5.63 9.90
N LEU A 131 -1.76 4.89 9.90
CA LEU A 131 -0.43 5.39 9.52
C LEU A 131 -0.47 6.00 8.11
N ALA A 132 -1.01 5.29 7.12
CA ALA A 132 -1.15 5.81 5.76
C ALA A 132 -1.98 7.12 5.71
N THR A 133 -3.04 7.22 6.51
CA THR A 133 -3.86 8.44 6.62
C THR A 133 -3.07 9.60 7.22
N VAL A 134 -2.27 9.35 8.28
CA VAL A 134 -1.40 10.37 8.89
C VAL A 134 -0.37 10.86 7.88
N LEU A 135 0.30 9.95 7.17
CA LEU A 135 1.30 10.28 6.15
C LEU A 135 0.71 11.14 5.02
N ARG A 136 -0.49 10.80 4.54
CA ARG A 136 -1.19 11.61 3.51
C ARG A 136 -1.50 13.03 4.01
N ARG A 137 -1.93 13.16 5.27
CA ARG A 137 -2.23 14.46 5.89
C ARG A 137 -0.98 15.33 6.04
N LEU A 138 0.15 14.73 6.39
CA LEU A 138 1.42 15.43 6.65
C LEU A 138 2.22 15.70 5.38
N SER A 139 1.99 14.95 4.31
CA SER A 139 2.68 15.18 3.04
C SER A 139 2.22 16.51 2.42
N PRO A 140 3.17 17.37 2.04
CA PRO A 140 2.82 18.63 1.40
C PRO A 140 2.17 18.32 0.04
N THR A 141 0.91 18.66 -0.09
CA THR A 141 0.25 18.67 -1.38
C THR A 141 0.50 20.06 -1.96
N GLU A 142 1.22 20.17 -3.08
CA GLU A 142 1.28 21.44 -3.80
C GLU A 142 -0.15 21.75 -4.29
N ARG A 143 -0.83 22.57 -3.49
CA ARG A 143 -2.19 23.07 -3.79
C ARG A 143 -2.14 24.26 -4.75
N ASP A 144 -1.28 24.23 -5.75
CA ASP A 144 -1.49 25.10 -6.88
C ASP A 144 -2.80 24.66 -7.54
N GLY A 145 -3.80 25.54 -7.53
CA GLY A 145 -5.20 25.27 -7.88
C GLY A 145 -5.49 24.72 -9.29
N SER A 146 -4.52 24.00 -9.81
CA SER A 146 -4.47 23.33 -11.10
C SER A 146 -4.30 21.82 -10.97
N SER A 147 -4.62 21.18 -9.82
CA SER A 147 -4.60 19.72 -9.83
C SER A 147 -5.65 19.22 -10.82
N VAL A 148 -5.19 18.66 -11.92
CA VAL A 148 -6.02 18.07 -12.99
C VAL A 148 -6.99 17.02 -12.42
N LEU A 149 -6.70 16.47 -11.23
CA LEU A 149 -7.56 15.55 -10.49
C LEU A 149 -8.83 16.23 -9.95
N ALA A 150 -8.76 17.52 -9.55
CA ALA A 150 -9.95 18.27 -9.11
C ALA A 150 -10.87 18.65 -10.27
N SER A 151 -10.36 18.66 -11.50
CA SER A 151 -11.12 18.98 -12.73
C SER A 151 -11.76 17.76 -13.39
N ALA A 152 -11.56 16.54 -12.89
CA ALA A 152 -12.31 15.37 -13.33
C ALA A 152 -13.76 15.47 -12.84
N GLY A 153 -14.47 16.49 -13.33
CA GLY A 153 -15.88 16.67 -13.12
C GLY A 153 -16.67 15.45 -13.59
N HIS A 154 -17.53 14.97 -12.74
CA HIS A 154 -18.46 13.85 -12.80
C HIS A 154 -17.85 12.48 -12.56
N PRO A 155 -18.41 11.71 -11.63
CA PRO A 155 -18.08 10.30 -11.45
C PRO A 155 -18.41 9.57 -12.76
N THR A 156 -17.38 9.24 -13.54
CA THR A 156 -17.52 8.49 -14.79
C THR A 156 -17.33 6.98 -14.56
N GLY A 157 -16.95 6.59 -13.36
CA GLY A 157 -16.77 5.19 -13.00
C GLY A 157 -18.10 4.50 -12.73
N ASP A 158 -18.33 3.36 -13.34
CA ASP A 158 -19.43 2.47 -12.99
C ASP A 158 -18.94 1.38 -12.04
N ILE A 159 -19.35 1.46 -10.78
CA ILE A 159 -19.04 0.43 -9.77
C ILE A 159 -19.77 -0.89 -10.07
N GLY A 160 -20.82 -0.87 -10.90
CA GLY A 160 -21.52 -2.05 -11.36
C GLY A 160 -20.65 -2.99 -12.20
N ALA A 161 -19.50 -2.52 -12.70
CA ALA A 161 -18.51 -3.36 -13.33
C ALA A 161 -17.93 -4.45 -12.39
N LEU A 162 -18.08 -4.27 -11.06
CA LEU A 162 -17.64 -5.22 -10.03
C LEU A 162 -18.82 -6.10 -9.56
N ASP A 163 -19.46 -6.81 -10.45
CA ASP A 163 -20.63 -7.66 -10.16
C ASP A 163 -20.28 -9.13 -9.90
N GLY A 164 -19.03 -9.54 -10.15
CA GLY A 164 -18.56 -10.89 -9.95
C GLY A 164 -18.26 -11.22 -8.48
N GLU A 165 -18.54 -12.46 -8.05
CA GLU A 165 -18.20 -12.93 -6.69
C GLU A 165 -16.74 -12.69 -6.30
N ARG A 166 -15.82 -12.71 -7.29
CA ARG A 166 -14.38 -12.47 -7.08
C ARG A 166 -14.07 -11.03 -6.70
N ASP A 167 -14.96 -10.10 -7.04
CA ASP A 167 -14.76 -8.67 -6.89
C ASP A 167 -15.39 -8.12 -5.60
N TYR A 168 -16.19 -8.91 -4.88
CA TYR A 168 -16.90 -8.47 -3.66
C TYR A 168 -15.98 -7.90 -2.59
N ALA A 169 -14.77 -8.45 -2.43
CA ALA A 169 -13.81 -7.93 -1.46
C ALA A 169 -13.32 -6.52 -1.85
N LEU A 170 -13.08 -6.26 -3.15
CA LEU A 170 -12.75 -4.93 -3.64
C LEU A 170 -13.91 -3.96 -3.51
N LEU A 171 -15.12 -4.40 -3.84
CA LEU A 171 -16.34 -3.60 -3.67
C LEU A 171 -16.56 -3.25 -2.19
N GLY A 172 -16.33 -4.20 -1.28
CA GLY A 172 -16.37 -3.96 0.16
C GLY A 172 -15.34 -2.92 0.62
N ALA A 173 -14.09 -3.08 0.18
CA ALA A 173 -13.01 -2.13 0.48
C ALA A 173 -13.27 -0.73 -0.08
N TRP A 174 -13.84 -0.64 -1.29
CA TRP A 174 -14.26 0.64 -1.86
C TRP A 174 -15.33 1.32 -1.00
N ARG A 175 -16.38 0.59 -0.60
CA ARG A 175 -17.45 1.14 0.23
C ARG A 175 -16.94 1.61 1.59
N GLU A 176 -16.00 0.85 2.16
CA GLU A 176 -15.35 1.24 3.41
C GLU A 176 -14.51 2.52 3.26
N LEU A 177 -13.71 2.61 2.19
CA LEU A 177 -12.92 3.80 1.87
C LEU A 177 -13.83 5.02 1.68
N ALA A 178 -14.83 4.93 0.81
CA ALA A 178 -15.77 6.02 0.54
C ALA A 178 -16.59 6.43 1.77
N GLY A 179 -16.88 5.49 2.67
CA GLY A 179 -17.57 5.77 3.94
C GLY A 179 -16.68 6.48 4.95
N ARG A 180 -15.38 6.16 4.99
CA ARG A 180 -14.41 6.83 5.88
C ARG A 180 -13.96 8.20 5.35
N GLU A 181 -13.86 8.32 4.04
CA GLU A 181 -13.31 9.49 3.36
C GLU A 181 -14.34 10.03 2.33
N PRO A 182 -15.32 10.85 2.77
CA PRO A 182 -16.38 11.35 1.90
C PRO A 182 -15.90 12.22 0.74
N ALA A 183 -14.66 12.74 0.80
CA ALA A 183 -14.04 13.51 -0.27
C ALA A 183 -13.55 12.62 -1.43
N VAL A 184 -13.47 11.30 -1.22
CA VAL A 184 -13.06 10.35 -2.28
C VAL A 184 -14.26 10.09 -3.20
N THR A 185 -14.07 10.35 -4.47
CA THR A 185 -15.08 10.12 -5.52
C THR A 185 -14.63 9.01 -6.47
N LEU A 186 -15.57 8.17 -6.92
CA LEU A 186 -15.28 7.13 -7.90
C LEU A 186 -14.95 7.77 -9.26
N ALA A 187 -13.77 7.48 -9.79
CA ALA A 187 -13.31 8.00 -11.07
C ALA A 187 -13.23 6.93 -12.17
N GLY A 188 -12.94 5.67 -11.80
CA GLY A 188 -12.90 4.56 -12.73
C GLY A 188 -12.98 3.22 -12.04
N ALA A 189 -13.53 2.23 -12.72
CA ALA A 189 -13.52 0.84 -12.25
C ALA A 189 -13.55 -0.13 -13.43
N HIS A 190 -12.99 -1.32 -13.21
CA HIS A 190 -13.18 -2.47 -14.09
C HIS A 190 -13.27 -3.75 -13.27
N GLY A 191 -14.13 -4.66 -13.68
CA GLY A 191 -14.30 -5.97 -13.06
C GLY A 191 -13.27 -6.99 -13.53
N SER A 192 -13.16 -8.08 -12.78
CA SER A 192 -12.37 -9.26 -13.18
C SER A 192 -12.93 -9.91 -14.43
N ARG A 193 -12.07 -10.23 -15.41
CA ARG A 193 -12.50 -10.89 -16.65
C ARG A 193 -11.45 -11.87 -17.16
N LEU A 194 -11.94 -12.93 -17.83
CA LEU A 194 -11.07 -13.84 -18.55
C LEU A 194 -10.42 -13.12 -19.74
N LEU A 195 -9.14 -13.38 -19.95
CA LEU A 195 -8.40 -12.84 -21.07
C LEU A 195 -8.40 -13.83 -22.25
N PRO A 196 -8.54 -13.33 -23.48
CA PRO A 196 -8.39 -14.18 -24.65
C PRO A 196 -6.95 -14.74 -24.70
N PRO A 197 -6.79 -15.99 -25.22
CA PRO A 197 -5.48 -16.58 -25.35
C PRO A 197 -4.54 -15.69 -26.17
N GLY A 198 -3.45 -15.22 -25.54
CA GLY A 198 -2.52 -14.27 -26.14
C GLY A 198 -1.15 -14.86 -26.46
N GLY A 199 -0.35 -14.15 -27.28
CA GLY A 199 1.01 -14.54 -27.62
C GLY A 199 1.13 -15.60 -28.73
N GLY A 200 2.26 -16.31 -28.75
CA GLY A 200 2.54 -17.34 -29.75
C GLY A 200 1.76 -18.63 -29.58
N PRO A 201 1.89 -19.61 -30.51
CA PRO A 201 1.08 -20.85 -30.50
C PRO A 201 1.17 -21.65 -29.20
N VAL A 202 2.35 -21.73 -28.60
CA VAL A 202 2.56 -22.44 -27.32
C VAL A 202 1.85 -21.71 -26.18
N ALA A 203 1.97 -20.37 -26.12
CA ALA A 203 1.29 -19.57 -25.12
C ALA A 203 -0.23 -19.71 -25.20
N ARG A 204 -0.79 -19.72 -26.42
CA ARG A 204 -2.23 -19.93 -26.65
C ARG A 204 -2.71 -21.32 -26.21
N LEU A 205 -1.89 -22.35 -26.39
CA LEU A 205 -2.21 -23.69 -25.89
C LEU A 205 -2.23 -23.72 -24.35
N VAL A 206 -1.24 -23.09 -23.73
CA VAL A 206 -1.17 -22.96 -22.28
C VAL A 206 -2.37 -22.18 -21.73
N ASP A 207 -2.78 -21.08 -22.38
CA ASP A 207 -3.94 -20.28 -21.99
C ASP A 207 -5.26 -21.03 -22.10
N ARG A 208 -5.39 -21.96 -23.05
CA ARG A 208 -6.57 -22.84 -23.13
C ARG A 208 -6.66 -23.81 -21.96
N LEU A 209 -5.51 -24.26 -21.45
CA LEU A 209 -5.45 -25.19 -20.31
C LEU A 209 -5.49 -24.45 -18.96
N ARG A 210 -4.99 -23.22 -18.93
CA ARG A 210 -4.92 -22.35 -17.74
C ARG A 210 -5.27 -20.92 -18.17
N PRO A 211 -6.56 -20.57 -18.22
CA PRO A 211 -7.00 -19.25 -18.64
C PRO A 211 -6.40 -18.15 -17.76
N SER A 212 -5.84 -17.15 -18.38
CA SER A 212 -5.40 -15.93 -17.71
C SER A 212 -6.61 -15.04 -17.43
N MET A 213 -6.57 -14.32 -16.31
CA MET A 213 -7.63 -13.43 -15.90
C MET A 213 -7.05 -12.06 -15.52
N LEU A 214 -7.63 -11.00 -16.05
CA LEU A 214 -7.43 -9.67 -15.51
C LEU A 214 -8.16 -9.57 -14.17
N THR A 215 -7.52 -9.06 -13.14
CA THR A 215 -8.15 -8.80 -11.85
C THR A 215 -8.82 -7.44 -11.85
N ALA A 216 -9.86 -7.27 -11.03
CA ALA A 216 -10.57 -6.01 -10.91
C ALA A 216 -9.71 -4.91 -10.28
N ALA A 217 -10.01 -3.66 -10.63
CA ALA A 217 -9.50 -2.49 -9.93
C ALA A 217 -10.54 -1.38 -9.84
N VAL A 218 -10.43 -0.56 -8.80
CA VAL A 218 -11.24 0.64 -8.56
C VAL A 218 -10.32 1.81 -8.35
N VAL A 219 -10.59 2.90 -9.06
CA VAL A 219 -9.84 4.15 -8.95
C VAL A 219 -10.76 5.23 -8.40
N GLY A 220 -10.36 5.80 -7.27
CA GLY A 220 -10.98 6.97 -6.67
C GLY A 220 -10.05 8.16 -6.70
N THR A 221 -10.60 9.35 -6.69
CA THR A 221 -9.84 10.59 -6.60
C THR A 221 -10.32 11.42 -5.42
N SER A 222 -9.39 12.09 -4.77
CA SER A 222 -9.62 13.06 -3.69
C SER A 222 -8.79 14.32 -3.96
N PRO A 223 -9.03 15.42 -3.24
CA PRO A 223 -8.18 16.61 -3.33
C PRO A 223 -6.70 16.34 -3.01
N ASP A 224 -6.43 15.27 -2.24
CA ASP A 224 -5.10 14.95 -1.75
C ASP A 224 -4.36 13.93 -2.67
N GLY A 225 -5.06 13.31 -3.63
CA GLY A 225 -4.43 12.36 -4.56
C GLY A 225 -5.38 11.30 -5.12
N CYS A 226 -4.77 10.24 -5.63
CA CYS A 226 -5.49 9.16 -6.30
C CYS A 226 -5.39 7.86 -5.49
N HIS A 227 -6.53 7.21 -5.28
CA HIS A 227 -6.66 5.92 -4.60
C HIS A 227 -6.90 4.83 -5.62
N VAL A 228 -6.08 3.78 -5.60
CA VAL A 228 -6.27 2.60 -6.46
C VAL A 228 -6.41 1.37 -5.58
N LEU A 229 -7.59 0.74 -5.61
CA LEU A 229 -7.83 -0.55 -4.98
C LEU A 229 -7.70 -1.64 -6.03
N HIS A 230 -6.83 -2.61 -5.79
CA HIS A 230 -6.53 -3.66 -6.76
C HIS A 230 -6.04 -4.95 -6.09
N ARG A 231 -5.65 -5.96 -6.85
CA ARG A 231 -4.98 -7.17 -6.38
C ARG A 231 -3.46 -7.03 -6.55
N ARG A 232 -2.66 -7.81 -5.81
CA ARG A 232 -1.18 -7.84 -5.99
C ARG A 232 -0.79 -8.18 -7.41
N ARG A 233 -1.56 -9.08 -8.06
CA ARG A 233 -1.38 -9.45 -9.46
C ARG A 233 -2.47 -8.82 -10.29
N HIS A 234 -2.13 -8.00 -11.21
CA HIS A 234 -3.09 -7.43 -12.17
C HIS A 234 -3.59 -8.49 -13.17
N VAL A 235 -2.72 -9.42 -13.55
CA VAL A 235 -3.07 -10.57 -14.37
C VAL A 235 -2.78 -11.86 -13.59
N ASP A 236 -3.82 -12.62 -13.30
CA ASP A 236 -3.71 -13.91 -12.63
C ASP A 236 -3.68 -15.03 -13.67
N THR A 237 -2.62 -15.84 -13.61
CA THR A 237 -2.40 -16.99 -14.51
C THR A 237 -2.45 -18.33 -13.78
N GLY A 238 -2.83 -18.30 -12.49
CA GLY A 238 -2.72 -19.42 -11.58
C GLY A 238 -3.98 -20.25 -11.42
N LYS A 239 -3.82 -21.42 -10.80
CA LYS A 239 -4.93 -22.22 -10.30
C LYS A 239 -5.60 -21.60 -9.06
N THR A 240 -4.87 -20.78 -8.34
CA THR A 240 -5.33 -20.12 -7.11
C THR A 240 -5.63 -18.66 -7.41
N THR A 241 -6.85 -18.24 -7.12
CA THR A 241 -7.27 -16.83 -7.21
C THR A 241 -6.45 -15.98 -6.26
N ASP A 242 -5.94 -14.85 -6.74
CA ASP A 242 -5.30 -13.85 -5.87
C ASP A 242 -6.37 -13.19 -4.98
N LEU A 243 -6.31 -13.46 -3.69
CA LEU A 243 -7.23 -12.92 -2.68
C LEU A 243 -6.64 -11.68 -1.98
N SER A 244 -5.47 -11.20 -2.40
CA SER A 244 -4.88 -10.00 -1.82
C SER A 244 -5.78 -8.78 -2.00
N LEU A 245 -5.71 -7.86 -1.07
CA LEU A 245 -6.26 -6.53 -1.20
C LEU A 245 -5.11 -5.53 -1.15
N VAL A 246 -5.01 -4.69 -2.15
CA VAL A 246 -3.99 -3.64 -2.24
C VAL A 246 -4.69 -2.29 -2.34
N HIS A 247 -4.28 -1.37 -1.48
CA HIS A 247 -4.63 0.03 -1.57
C HIS A 247 -3.37 0.83 -1.89
N THR A 248 -3.27 1.32 -3.11
CA THR A 248 -2.23 2.24 -3.55
C THR A 248 -2.76 3.66 -3.49
N PHE A 249 -2.10 4.53 -2.75
CA PHE A 249 -2.35 5.96 -2.78
C PHE A 249 -1.21 6.64 -3.53
N LEU A 250 -1.56 7.42 -4.54
CA LEU A 250 -0.63 8.19 -5.37
C LEU A 250 -0.71 9.65 -4.99
N PHE A 251 0.41 10.23 -4.61
CA PHE A 251 0.50 11.67 -4.35
C PHE A 251 0.52 12.44 -5.67
N PRO A 252 -0.20 13.58 -5.78
CA PRO A 252 -0.08 14.47 -6.93
C PRO A 252 1.30 15.13 -6.90
N ARG A 253 2.09 14.89 -7.96
CA ARG A 253 3.46 15.41 -8.06
C ARG A 253 3.71 15.98 -9.45
N PRO A 254 4.15 17.25 -9.55
CA PRO A 254 4.41 17.89 -10.86
C PRO A 254 5.53 17.19 -11.64
N THR A 255 6.45 16.52 -10.93
CA THR A 255 7.59 15.79 -11.50
C THR A 255 7.21 14.41 -12.04
N ALA A 256 6.06 13.89 -11.61
CA ALA A 256 5.60 12.57 -12.04
C ALA A 256 5.29 12.52 -13.54
N ARG A 257 5.80 11.49 -14.20
CA ARG A 257 5.52 11.17 -15.60
C ARG A 257 4.68 9.91 -15.66
N ILE A 258 3.75 9.89 -16.59
CA ILE A 258 2.93 8.72 -16.85
C ILE A 258 3.33 8.16 -18.20
N GLU A 259 3.87 6.96 -18.15
CA GLU A 259 4.20 6.17 -19.33
C GLU A 259 3.13 5.12 -19.53
N HIS A 260 2.73 4.89 -20.77
CA HIS A 260 1.78 3.84 -21.09
C HIS A 260 2.19 3.08 -22.34
N ARG A 261 1.98 1.77 -22.30
CA ARG A 261 2.32 0.87 -23.43
C ARG A 261 1.31 -0.27 -23.53
N ALA A 262 1.21 -0.86 -24.72
CA ALA A 262 0.42 -2.07 -24.88
C ALA A 262 1.02 -3.22 -24.05
N HIS A 263 0.16 -4.06 -23.47
CA HIS A 263 0.63 -5.24 -22.77
C HIS A 263 1.23 -6.25 -23.77
N PRO A 264 2.44 -6.81 -23.51
CA PRO A 264 3.16 -7.62 -24.50
C PRO A 264 2.46 -8.92 -24.89
N ARG A 265 1.53 -9.41 -24.08
CA ARG A 265 0.82 -10.67 -24.31
C ARG A 265 -0.65 -10.49 -24.64
N PHE A 266 -1.32 -9.49 -24.11
CA PHE A 266 -2.77 -9.28 -24.24
C PHE A 266 -3.04 -7.94 -24.93
N ALA A 267 -3.58 -8.00 -26.14
CA ALA A 267 -3.74 -6.80 -27.00
C ALA A 267 -4.79 -5.80 -26.46
N ASP A 268 -5.72 -6.28 -25.62
CA ASP A 268 -6.78 -5.48 -25.01
C ASP A 268 -6.41 -4.93 -23.63
N LEU A 269 -5.12 -5.00 -23.27
CA LEU A 269 -4.60 -4.46 -22.02
C LEU A 269 -3.54 -3.40 -22.27
N ARG A 270 -3.50 -2.44 -21.35
CA ARG A 270 -2.47 -1.40 -21.25
C ARG A 270 -1.72 -1.54 -19.95
N ILE A 271 -0.44 -1.27 -20.00
CA ILE A 271 0.41 -1.06 -18.84
C ILE A 271 0.55 0.44 -18.65
N ILE A 272 0.16 0.93 -17.49
CA ILE A 272 0.34 2.32 -17.05
C ILE A 272 1.43 2.32 -16.00
N GLU A 273 2.49 3.06 -16.23
CA GLU A 273 3.61 3.20 -15.30
C GLU A 273 3.71 4.67 -14.87
N ILE A 274 3.65 4.88 -13.55
CA ILE A 274 3.84 6.19 -12.93
C ILE A 274 5.28 6.24 -12.47
N VAL A 275 6.05 7.20 -12.99
CA VAL A 275 7.48 7.35 -12.77
C VAL A 275 7.75 8.71 -12.16
N ASP A 276 8.38 8.74 -10.99
CA ASP A 276 8.89 9.97 -10.38
C ASP A 276 10.22 9.67 -9.69
N GLY A 277 11.30 10.23 -10.25
CA GLY A 277 12.65 9.87 -9.84
C GLY A 277 12.95 8.38 -10.01
N ASP A 278 13.26 7.71 -8.91
CA ASP A 278 13.51 6.26 -8.85
C ASP A 278 12.23 5.45 -8.66
N ALA A 279 11.13 6.08 -8.22
CA ALA A 279 9.86 5.41 -8.01
C ALA A 279 9.22 4.98 -9.33
N ARG A 280 8.74 3.73 -9.36
CA ARG A 280 7.97 3.15 -10.47
C ARG A 280 6.79 2.37 -9.93
N ILE A 281 5.58 2.77 -10.30
CA ILE A 281 4.34 2.13 -9.92
C ILE A 281 3.60 1.72 -11.19
N GLU A 282 3.41 0.41 -11.35
CA GLU A 282 2.79 -0.17 -12.55
C GLU A 282 1.36 -0.63 -12.27
N PHE A 283 0.46 -0.35 -13.20
CA PHE A 283 -0.90 -0.87 -13.24
C PHE A 283 -1.18 -1.48 -14.60
N VAL A 284 -1.93 -2.60 -14.62
CA VAL A 284 -2.42 -3.20 -15.88
C VAL A 284 -3.94 -3.05 -15.91
N VAL A 285 -4.43 -2.41 -16.95
CA VAL A 285 -5.85 -2.03 -17.08
C VAL A 285 -6.38 -2.38 -18.47
N PRO A 286 -7.70 -2.50 -18.66
CA PRO A 286 -8.28 -2.64 -20.00
C PRO A 286 -8.01 -1.41 -20.86
N ASP A 287 -7.63 -1.64 -22.12
CA ASP A 287 -7.47 -0.58 -23.13
C ASP A 287 -8.79 0.16 -23.35
N GLY A 288 -8.76 1.49 -23.37
CA GLY A 288 -9.95 2.36 -23.52
C GLY A 288 -10.88 2.41 -22.30
N SER A 289 -10.49 1.86 -21.14
CA SER A 289 -11.32 1.86 -19.93
C SER A 289 -11.32 3.21 -19.19
N THR A 290 -12.34 3.42 -18.34
CA THR A 290 -12.37 4.55 -17.42
C THR A 290 -11.21 4.54 -16.44
N THR A 291 -10.76 3.34 -16.03
CA THR A 291 -9.58 3.15 -15.18
C THR A 291 -8.32 3.66 -15.86
N GLU A 292 -8.10 3.30 -17.14
CA GLU A 292 -6.98 3.80 -17.93
C GLU A 292 -7.03 5.32 -18.04
N ALA A 293 -8.17 5.86 -18.49
CA ALA A 293 -8.34 7.30 -18.67
C ALA A 293 -8.10 8.10 -17.38
N THR A 294 -8.46 7.54 -16.22
CA THR A 294 -8.25 8.17 -14.93
C THR A 294 -6.77 8.13 -14.54
N LEU A 295 -6.11 6.96 -14.64
CA LEU A 295 -4.70 6.81 -14.27
C LEU A 295 -3.78 7.67 -15.14
N ILE A 296 -4.08 7.82 -16.44
CA ILE A 296 -3.30 8.69 -17.34
C ILE A 296 -3.40 10.17 -16.91
N ARG A 297 -4.44 10.56 -16.20
CA ARG A 297 -4.63 11.93 -15.68
C ARG A 297 -4.15 12.12 -14.25
N ALA A 298 -3.75 11.06 -13.56
CA ALA A 298 -3.32 11.07 -12.16
C ALA A 298 -1.89 11.61 -11.99
N ARG A 299 -1.67 12.91 -12.23
CA ARG A 299 -0.39 13.60 -12.00
C ARG A 299 -0.57 14.91 -11.22
#